data_71e166552fa5d9cbbace2263051b9aa0
#
_entry.id   71e166552fa5d9cbbace2263051b9aa0
#
_cell.length_a   1.000
_cell.length_b   1.000
_cell.length_c   1.000
_cell.angle_alpha   90.00
_cell.angle_beta   90.00
_cell.angle_gamma   90.00
#
_symmetry.space_group_name_H-M   'P 1'
#
loop_
_entity.id
_entity.type
_entity.pdbx_description
1 polymer ?
#
loop_
_entity_poly.entity_id
_entity_poly.type
_entity_poly.pdbx_seq_one_letter_code
_entity_poly.pdbx_strand_id
1 'polypeptide(L)'
;QHGLDLAASTVQSVVRPEEAESMGLRTIGEDGDRDDEVVIELPPWWRRHPWLSCVLGLFVAALVAGRSVVGSPLTSEVLPPAASSTSQWWDLLFERTHLVGLGSADQAPAYVNILSVLGVPLWFAPGLLTWLLIVLAVPAAALTAHRFGRLISDDRGARMTWAVSYGLLVVVTGAASGGYLGTIIALVLLPLFANILLRLVLEPTWPPAITVGLLIAVVSAFAPVAWPLAMVTLALCAYVARPAARQLAVSAVIGTALLGPWLFDRVLSRRIWWEAGNP
;
A
#
# COMPACT_ATOMS: atom_id res chain seq x y z
N GLN A 1 -41.22 15.31 -28.26
CA GLN A 1 -41.45 13.86 -28.39
C GLN A 1 -40.71 13.23 -29.60
N HIS A 2 -40.59 13.93 -30.74
CA HIS A 2 -39.94 13.41 -31.97
C HIS A 2 -38.41 13.19 -31.87
N GLY A 3 -37.74 13.80 -30.91
CA GLY A 3 -36.27 13.66 -30.75
C GLY A 3 -35.83 12.43 -29.99
N LEU A 4 -36.68 11.85 -29.15
CA LEU A 4 -36.39 10.67 -28.34
C LEU A 4 -36.59 9.37 -29.12
N ASP A 5 -37.55 9.36 -30.04
CA ASP A 5 -37.83 8.17 -30.88
C ASP A 5 -36.73 7.88 -31.91
N LEU A 6 -36.05 8.93 -32.42
CA LEU A 6 -34.90 8.79 -33.31
C LEU A 6 -33.65 8.21 -32.61
N ALA A 7 -33.44 8.56 -31.34
CA ALA A 7 -32.33 8.02 -30.56
C ALA A 7 -32.52 6.55 -30.21
N ALA A 8 -33.75 6.13 -29.90
CA ALA A 8 -34.08 4.73 -29.61
C ALA A 8 -33.92 3.83 -30.84
N SER A 9 -34.35 4.29 -32.03
CA SER A 9 -34.23 3.50 -33.27
C SER A 9 -32.79 3.37 -33.76
N THR A 10 -31.91 4.32 -33.44
CA THR A 10 -30.49 4.29 -33.86
C THR A 10 -29.66 3.33 -32.97
N VAL A 11 -30.04 3.13 -31.72
CA VAL A 11 -29.36 2.18 -30.82
C VAL A 11 -29.70 0.74 -31.18
N GLN A 12 -30.91 0.48 -31.67
CA GLN A 12 -31.36 -0.87 -32.01
C GLN A 12 -30.65 -1.49 -33.24
N SER A 13 -30.04 -0.66 -34.09
CA SER A 13 -29.41 -1.11 -35.35
C SER A 13 -27.92 -1.41 -35.24
N VAL A 14 -27.27 -1.19 -34.09
CA VAL A 14 -25.79 -1.21 -33.96
C VAL A 14 -25.26 -2.41 -33.17
N VAL A 15 -26.07 -3.07 -32.36
CA VAL A 15 -25.61 -4.19 -31.53
C VAL A 15 -26.02 -5.51 -32.16
N ARG A 16 -25.06 -6.31 -32.63
CA ARG A 16 -25.31 -7.68 -33.11
C ARG A 16 -25.73 -8.55 -31.90
N PRO A 17 -26.65 -9.53 -32.09
CA PRO A 17 -27.09 -10.42 -31.03
C PRO A 17 -25.94 -11.09 -30.25
N GLU A 18 -24.90 -11.50 -30.94
CA GLU A 18 -23.71 -12.12 -30.37
C GLU A 18 -22.91 -11.18 -29.45
N GLU A 19 -22.93 -9.87 -29.73
CA GLU A 19 -22.28 -8.86 -28.88
C GLU A 19 -23.11 -8.55 -27.64
N ALA A 20 -24.43 -8.63 -27.74
CA ALA A 20 -25.34 -8.44 -26.61
C ALA A 20 -25.19 -9.56 -25.57
N GLU A 21 -25.06 -10.82 -26.00
CA GLU A 21 -24.77 -11.95 -25.09
C GLU A 21 -23.42 -11.83 -24.41
N SER A 22 -22.39 -11.37 -25.12
CA SER A 22 -21.06 -11.14 -24.51
C SER A 22 -21.05 -10.06 -23.46
N MET A 23 -21.99 -9.11 -23.51
CA MET A 23 -22.19 -8.05 -22.50
C MET A 23 -23.10 -8.48 -21.36
N GLY A 24 -23.60 -9.73 -21.34
CA GLY A 24 -24.49 -10.25 -20.30
C GLY A 24 -25.91 -9.69 -20.38
N LEU A 25 -26.33 -9.17 -21.53
CA LEU A 25 -27.68 -8.74 -21.82
C LEU A 25 -28.54 -9.98 -22.17
N ARG A 26 -29.46 -10.35 -21.28
CA ARG A 26 -30.45 -11.39 -21.60
C ARG A 26 -31.59 -10.77 -22.42
N THR A 27 -31.79 -11.25 -23.62
CA THR A 27 -33.04 -11.03 -24.36
C THR A 27 -34.11 -11.96 -23.77
N ILE A 28 -35.07 -11.39 -23.09
CA ILE A 28 -36.25 -12.13 -22.64
C ILE A 28 -37.31 -11.90 -23.73
N GLY A 29 -37.65 -12.96 -24.49
CA GLY A 29 -38.77 -12.89 -25.40
C GLY A 29 -38.60 -13.84 -26.58
N GLU A 30 -38.99 -15.09 -26.39
CA GLU A 30 -39.34 -16.00 -27.46
C GLU A 30 -40.74 -16.58 -27.20
N ASP A 31 -41.70 -15.69 -27.19
CA ASP A 31 -43.11 -16.09 -27.40
C ASP A 31 -43.86 -14.89 -27.99
N GLY A 32 -44.28 -15.10 -29.26
CA GLY A 32 -44.87 -14.07 -30.06
C GLY A 32 -46.14 -13.47 -29.50
N ASP A 33 -46.32 -12.22 -29.81
CA ASP A 33 -47.54 -11.43 -29.75
C ASP A 33 -47.80 -10.62 -28.47
N ARG A 34 -46.90 -9.63 -28.25
CA ARG A 34 -47.18 -8.36 -27.51
C ARG A 34 -46.00 -7.45 -27.70
N ASP A 35 -46.28 -6.16 -27.84
CA ASP A 35 -45.31 -5.06 -27.91
C ASP A 35 -44.19 -5.29 -26.89
N ASP A 36 -43.12 -6.02 -27.28
CA ASP A 36 -42.02 -6.45 -26.41
C ASP A 36 -41.18 -5.20 -26.07
N GLU A 37 -41.57 -4.56 -24.98
CA GLU A 37 -40.72 -3.60 -24.32
C GLU A 37 -39.46 -4.32 -23.84
N VAL A 38 -38.39 -4.21 -24.60
CA VAL A 38 -37.08 -4.77 -24.23
C VAL A 38 -36.63 -4.10 -22.94
N VAL A 39 -36.97 -4.67 -21.81
CA VAL A 39 -36.48 -4.23 -20.50
C VAL A 39 -35.04 -4.62 -20.41
N ILE A 40 -34.14 -3.70 -20.75
CA ILE A 40 -32.69 -3.86 -20.56
C ILE A 40 -32.45 -3.80 -19.05
N GLU A 41 -32.48 -4.95 -18.37
CA GLU A 41 -31.99 -5.05 -17.00
C GLU A 41 -30.49 -4.81 -16.98
N LEU A 42 -30.11 -3.58 -16.70
CA LEU A 42 -28.71 -3.22 -16.55
C LEU A 42 -28.14 -4.03 -15.35
N PRO A 43 -27.07 -4.82 -15.56
CA PRO A 43 -26.48 -5.57 -14.46
C PRO A 43 -26.11 -4.60 -13.32
N PRO A 44 -26.30 -5.02 -12.06
CA PRO A 44 -26.03 -4.18 -10.92
C PRO A 44 -24.60 -3.62 -10.99
N TRP A 45 -24.39 -2.40 -10.54
CA TRP A 45 -23.14 -1.64 -10.68
C TRP A 45 -21.87 -2.42 -10.26
N TRP A 46 -21.97 -3.32 -9.27
CA TRP A 46 -20.86 -4.17 -8.82
C TRP A 46 -20.41 -5.19 -9.86
N ARG A 47 -21.27 -5.62 -10.76
CA ARG A 47 -20.89 -6.48 -11.89
C ARG A 47 -20.26 -5.69 -13.02
N ARG A 48 -20.63 -4.40 -13.18
CA ARG A 48 -20.02 -3.51 -14.19
C ARG A 48 -18.61 -3.07 -13.80
N HIS A 49 -18.36 -2.93 -12.49
CA HIS A 49 -17.08 -2.43 -11.97
C HIS A 49 -16.52 -3.38 -10.90
N PRO A 50 -16.11 -4.61 -11.28
CA PRO A 50 -15.68 -5.62 -10.30
C PRO A 50 -14.49 -5.16 -9.46
N TRP A 51 -13.61 -4.32 -10.02
CA TRP A 51 -12.49 -3.76 -9.28
C TRP A 51 -12.93 -2.79 -8.17
N LEU A 52 -13.94 -1.95 -8.41
CA LEU A 52 -14.51 -1.05 -7.39
C LEU A 52 -15.15 -1.85 -6.26
N SER A 53 -15.87 -2.91 -6.59
CA SER A 53 -16.48 -3.79 -5.58
C SER A 53 -15.44 -4.46 -4.69
N CYS A 54 -14.32 -4.91 -5.29
CA CYS A 54 -13.20 -5.46 -4.53
C CYS A 54 -12.54 -4.41 -3.63
N VAL A 55 -12.29 -3.21 -4.14
CA VAL A 55 -11.70 -2.12 -3.33
C VAL A 55 -12.62 -1.73 -2.18
N LEU A 56 -13.93 -1.62 -2.44
CA LEU A 56 -14.92 -1.30 -1.41
C LEU A 56 -14.98 -2.41 -0.35
N GLY A 57 -15.00 -3.67 -0.77
CA GLY A 57 -14.99 -4.82 0.15
C GLY A 57 -13.73 -4.85 1.02
N LEU A 58 -12.55 -4.58 0.44
CA LEU A 58 -11.29 -4.47 1.17
C LEU A 58 -11.29 -3.28 2.13
N PHE A 59 -11.89 -2.16 1.74
CA PHE A 59 -12.03 -0.99 2.61
C PHE A 59 -12.95 -1.29 3.81
N VAL A 60 -14.08 -1.96 3.59
CA VAL A 60 -14.95 -2.42 4.68
C VAL A 60 -14.22 -3.41 5.59
N ALA A 61 -13.47 -4.36 5.03
CA ALA A 61 -12.66 -5.29 5.82
C ALA A 61 -11.61 -4.55 6.67
N ALA A 62 -10.99 -3.51 6.11
CA ALA A 62 -10.05 -2.65 6.83
C ALA A 62 -10.71 -1.91 8.00
N LEU A 63 -11.90 -1.34 7.78
CA LEU A 63 -12.66 -0.66 8.84
C LEU A 63 -13.04 -1.62 9.97
N VAL A 64 -13.51 -2.82 9.63
CA VAL A 64 -13.86 -3.85 10.62
C VAL A 64 -12.63 -4.32 11.39
N ALA A 65 -11.50 -4.55 10.70
CA ALA A 65 -10.25 -4.96 11.34
C ALA A 65 -9.65 -3.85 12.22
N GLY A 66 -9.72 -2.59 11.76
CA GLY A 66 -9.20 -1.43 12.48
C GLY A 66 -10.13 -0.88 13.57
N ARG A 67 -11.30 -1.47 13.78
CA ARG A 67 -12.27 -0.97 14.77
C ARG A 67 -11.74 -0.93 16.20
N SER A 68 -10.83 -1.83 16.55
CA SER A 68 -10.17 -1.88 17.87
C SER A 68 -9.22 -0.70 18.11
N VAL A 69 -8.72 -0.11 17.03
CA VAL A 69 -7.82 1.05 17.06
C VAL A 69 -8.62 2.37 17.10
N VAL A 70 -9.88 2.33 16.61
CA VAL A 70 -10.78 3.49 16.62
C VAL A 70 -11.33 3.71 18.03
N GLY A 71 -10.98 4.82 18.67
CA GLY A 71 -11.49 5.20 20.00
C GLY A 71 -10.70 4.62 21.18
N SER A 72 -9.72 3.77 20.97
CA SER A 72 -8.74 3.44 21.99
C SER A 72 -7.66 4.53 21.99
N PRO A 73 -7.20 5.02 23.16
CA PRO A 73 -5.95 5.74 23.17
C PRO A 73 -4.92 4.80 22.56
N LEU A 74 -4.26 5.24 21.48
CA LEU A 74 -3.22 4.47 20.78
C LEU A 74 -1.99 4.34 21.70
N THR A 75 -2.15 3.60 22.80
CA THR A 75 -1.15 3.40 23.85
C THR A 75 -0.44 2.06 23.72
N SER A 76 -0.25 1.56 22.51
CA SER A 76 0.65 0.44 22.33
C SER A 76 2.09 0.95 22.30
N GLU A 77 3.01 0.23 22.92
CA GLU A 77 4.46 0.54 22.93
C GLU A 77 5.06 0.65 21.50
N VAL A 78 4.30 0.23 20.50
CA VAL A 78 4.71 0.16 19.08
C VAL A 78 4.21 1.36 18.27
N LEU A 79 3.21 2.10 18.79
CA LEU A 79 2.68 3.28 18.13
C LEU A 79 3.41 4.53 18.62
N PRO A 80 3.59 5.54 17.76
CA PRO A 80 4.13 6.82 18.21
C PRO A 80 3.24 7.35 19.35
N PRO A 81 3.83 7.97 20.36
CA PRO A 81 3.06 8.53 21.46
C PRO A 81 1.95 9.41 20.92
N ALA A 82 0.75 9.29 21.50
CA ALA A 82 -0.40 10.07 21.11
C ALA A 82 -0.06 11.56 21.22
N ALA A 83 0.29 12.15 20.09
CA ALA A 83 0.61 13.57 20.01
C ALA A 83 -0.69 14.36 19.84
N SER A 84 -0.84 15.47 20.55
CA SER A 84 -1.95 16.39 20.36
C SER A 84 -1.81 17.23 19.09
N SER A 85 -0.58 17.37 18.58
CA SER A 85 -0.25 18.08 17.35
C SER A 85 1.01 17.49 16.71
N THR A 86 1.16 17.67 15.41
CA THR A 86 2.35 17.24 14.67
C THR A 86 3.62 17.97 15.13
N SER A 87 3.50 19.16 15.75
CA SER A 87 4.65 19.85 16.33
C SER A 87 5.36 19.02 17.38
N GLN A 88 4.64 18.22 18.18
CA GLN A 88 5.25 17.35 19.18
C GLN A 88 6.16 16.28 18.56
N TRP A 89 5.84 15.80 17.36
CA TRP A 89 6.74 14.90 16.63
C TRP A 89 8.00 15.62 16.13
N TRP A 90 7.87 16.89 15.74
CA TRP A 90 9.03 17.72 15.40
C TRP A 90 9.89 18.00 16.63
N ASP A 91 9.28 18.31 17.78
CA ASP A 91 9.99 18.54 19.03
C ASP A 91 10.80 17.29 19.43
N LEU A 92 10.20 16.08 19.31
CA LEU A 92 10.89 14.80 19.55
C LEU A 92 12.14 14.60 18.66
N LEU A 93 12.16 15.18 17.48
CA LEU A 93 13.32 15.06 16.57
C LEU A 93 14.47 15.99 16.94
N PHE A 94 14.15 17.14 17.53
CA PHE A 94 15.14 18.18 17.87
C PHE A 94 15.54 18.19 19.35
N GLU A 95 14.77 17.57 20.22
CA GLU A 95 15.11 17.42 21.62
C GLU A 95 16.24 16.39 21.80
N ARG A 96 17.29 16.81 22.54
CA ARG A 96 18.44 15.96 22.85
C ARG A 96 18.20 14.99 23.99
N THR A 97 17.18 15.25 24.82
CA THR A 97 16.83 14.45 25.99
C THR A 97 15.33 14.23 26.03
N HIS A 98 14.91 12.98 25.88
CA HIS A 98 13.49 12.64 25.96
C HIS A 98 13.13 12.32 27.43
N LEU A 99 12.12 13.02 27.97
CA LEU A 99 11.58 12.79 29.31
C LEU A 99 10.63 11.58 29.35
N VAL A 100 11.04 10.45 28.76
CA VAL A 100 10.30 9.19 28.84
C VAL A 100 10.94 8.34 29.93
N GLY A 101 10.20 8.03 30.97
CA GLY A 101 10.72 7.29 32.11
C GLY A 101 11.72 8.11 32.95
N LEU A 102 12.94 7.60 33.13
CA LEU A 102 14.05 8.26 33.84
C LEU A 102 14.82 9.27 32.96
N GLY A 103 14.33 9.55 31.75
CA GLY A 103 15.02 10.37 30.76
C GLY A 103 16.03 9.55 29.98
N SER A 104 15.84 9.44 28.66
CA SER A 104 16.79 8.77 27.77
C SER A 104 17.36 9.80 26.79
N ALA A 105 18.67 9.72 26.57
CA ALA A 105 19.37 10.50 25.55
C ALA A 105 19.31 9.80 24.18
N ASP A 106 18.47 8.77 24.04
CA ASP A 106 18.38 8.00 22.81
C ASP A 106 17.72 8.83 21.71
N GLN A 107 18.24 8.73 20.50
CA GLN A 107 17.69 9.42 19.34
C GLN A 107 16.29 8.89 19.01
N ALA A 108 15.38 9.79 18.63
CA ALA A 108 14.03 9.43 18.21
C ALA A 108 14.08 8.39 17.07
N PRO A 109 13.18 7.39 17.05
CA PRO A 109 13.13 6.37 15.99
C PRO A 109 13.00 6.99 14.60
N ALA A 110 13.68 6.38 13.60
CA ALA A 110 13.71 6.90 12.23
C ALA A 110 12.32 7.13 11.61
N TYR A 111 11.33 6.31 11.95
CA TYR A 111 9.97 6.43 11.43
C TYR A 111 9.27 7.75 11.86
N VAL A 112 9.68 8.35 13.00
CA VAL A 112 9.11 9.62 13.47
C VAL A 112 9.35 10.74 12.48
N ASN A 113 10.52 10.77 11.82
CA ASN A 113 10.79 11.73 10.75
C ASN A 113 9.77 11.63 9.62
N ILE A 114 9.46 10.41 9.19
CA ILE A 114 8.52 10.18 8.09
C ILE A 114 7.12 10.60 8.53
N LEU A 115 6.71 10.24 9.75
CA LEU A 115 5.41 10.64 10.29
C LEU A 115 5.31 12.15 10.48
N SER A 116 6.37 12.83 10.92
CA SER A 116 6.39 14.29 11.05
C SER A 116 6.15 14.99 9.72
N VAL A 117 6.81 14.52 8.65
CA VAL A 117 6.62 15.06 7.30
C VAL A 117 5.22 14.74 6.77
N LEU A 118 4.75 13.50 6.91
CA LEU A 118 3.42 13.09 6.47
C LEU A 118 2.31 13.74 7.31
N GLY A 119 2.59 14.14 8.54
CA GLY A 119 1.67 14.80 9.44
C GLY A 119 1.45 16.29 9.14
N VAL A 120 2.30 16.92 8.34
CA VAL A 120 2.18 18.35 8.01
C VAL A 120 0.78 18.73 7.50
N PRO A 121 0.15 17.99 6.58
CA PRO A 121 -1.22 18.30 6.12
C PRO A 121 -2.29 18.12 7.21
N LEU A 122 -2.01 17.29 8.23
CA LEU A 122 -2.92 16.96 9.33
C LEU A 122 -2.40 17.50 10.66
N TRP A 123 -1.87 18.73 10.66
CA TRP A 123 -1.13 19.35 11.77
C TRP A 123 -1.81 19.21 13.12
N PHE A 124 -3.14 19.42 13.18
CA PHE A 124 -3.93 19.39 14.41
C PHE A 124 -4.55 18.02 14.73
N ALA A 125 -4.31 17.01 13.89
CA ALA A 125 -4.92 15.69 14.05
C ALA A 125 -3.95 14.55 13.68
N PRO A 126 -2.78 14.42 14.34
CA PRO A 126 -1.81 13.39 14.02
C PRO A 126 -2.36 11.96 14.19
N GLY A 127 -3.28 11.77 15.14
CA GLY A 127 -3.99 10.50 15.32
C GLY A 127 -4.81 10.08 14.08
N LEU A 128 -5.36 11.05 13.35
CA LEU A 128 -6.06 10.79 12.10
C LEU A 128 -5.10 10.24 11.01
N LEU A 129 -3.85 10.73 10.96
CA LEU A 129 -2.85 10.19 10.05
C LEU A 129 -2.59 8.71 10.33
N THR A 130 -2.35 8.37 11.59
CA THR A 130 -2.10 6.98 12.00
C THR A 130 -3.30 6.09 11.67
N TRP A 131 -4.51 6.57 11.95
CA TRP A 131 -5.74 5.88 11.61
C TRP A 131 -5.89 5.69 10.09
N LEU A 132 -5.64 6.72 9.29
CA LEU A 132 -5.67 6.65 7.84
C LEU A 132 -4.65 5.64 7.29
N LEU A 133 -3.43 5.62 7.83
CA LEU A 133 -2.41 4.65 7.45
C LEU A 133 -2.88 3.21 7.69
N ILE A 134 -3.53 2.95 8.82
CA ILE A 134 -4.04 1.62 9.16
C ILE A 134 -5.22 1.22 8.26
N VAL A 135 -6.20 2.10 8.08
CA VAL A 135 -7.41 1.79 7.29
C VAL A 135 -7.11 1.69 5.80
N LEU A 136 -6.27 2.59 5.28
CA LEU A 136 -5.90 2.56 3.87
C LEU A 136 -4.88 1.46 3.53
N ALA A 137 -4.26 0.82 4.53
CA ALA A 137 -3.24 -0.21 4.32
C ALA A 137 -3.76 -1.39 3.49
N VAL A 138 -4.97 -1.87 3.79
CA VAL A 138 -5.56 -3.05 3.11
C VAL A 138 -5.80 -2.76 1.62
N PRO A 139 -6.53 -1.71 1.22
CA PRO A 139 -6.71 -1.39 -0.19
C PRO A 139 -5.39 -0.96 -0.87
N ALA A 140 -4.48 -0.28 -0.15
CA ALA A 140 -3.18 0.09 -0.69
C ALA A 140 -2.29 -1.12 -0.99
N ALA A 141 -2.22 -2.10 -0.07
CA ALA A 141 -1.50 -3.35 -0.28
C ALA A 141 -2.07 -4.14 -1.47
N ALA A 142 -3.39 -4.22 -1.60
CA ALA A 142 -4.03 -4.85 -2.74
C ALA A 142 -3.71 -4.12 -4.06
N LEU A 143 -3.71 -2.79 -4.06
CA LEU A 143 -3.40 -1.98 -5.24
C LEU A 143 -1.95 -2.15 -5.70
N THR A 144 -1.00 -2.14 -4.76
CA THR A 144 0.43 -2.35 -5.07
C THR A 144 0.67 -3.78 -5.57
N ALA A 145 0.04 -4.79 -4.95
CA ALA A 145 0.09 -6.17 -5.40
C ALA A 145 -0.56 -6.36 -6.78
N HIS A 146 -1.68 -5.70 -7.07
CA HIS A 146 -2.29 -5.72 -8.40
C HIS A 146 -1.37 -5.14 -9.48
N ARG A 147 -0.68 -4.02 -9.17
CA ARG A 147 0.30 -3.43 -10.09
C ARG A 147 1.47 -4.36 -10.35
N PHE A 148 1.98 -5.02 -9.32
CA PHE A 148 3.04 -6.01 -9.46
C PHE A 148 2.56 -7.25 -10.25
N GLY A 149 1.34 -7.71 -10.00
CA GLY A 149 0.72 -8.82 -10.71
C GLY A 149 0.63 -8.63 -12.24
N ARG A 150 0.60 -7.37 -12.72
CA ARG A 150 0.64 -7.06 -14.17
C ARG A 150 1.95 -7.45 -14.86
N LEU A 151 3.03 -7.59 -14.09
CA LEU A 151 4.31 -8.04 -14.63
C LEU A 151 4.42 -9.56 -14.70
N ILE A 152 3.55 -10.28 -13.96
CA ILE A 152 3.65 -11.73 -13.80
C ILE A 152 2.60 -12.45 -14.66
N SER A 153 1.40 -11.89 -14.78
CA SER A 153 0.27 -12.54 -15.45
C SER A 153 -0.57 -11.55 -16.24
N ASP A 154 -0.99 -11.98 -17.44
CA ASP A 154 -1.94 -11.23 -18.29
C ASP A 154 -3.39 -11.52 -17.90
N ASP A 155 -3.66 -12.62 -17.19
CA ASP A 155 -5.00 -12.97 -16.75
C ASP A 155 -5.51 -12.00 -15.68
N ARG A 156 -6.63 -11.34 -15.99
CA ARG A 156 -7.27 -10.36 -15.11
C ARG A 156 -7.81 -11.01 -13.83
N GLY A 157 -8.36 -12.21 -13.94
CA GLY A 157 -8.91 -12.96 -12.80
C GLY A 157 -7.81 -13.31 -11.78
N ALA A 158 -6.72 -13.90 -12.26
CA ALA A 158 -5.57 -14.25 -11.44
C ALA A 158 -4.98 -13.02 -10.73
N ARG A 159 -4.83 -11.89 -11.44
CA ARG A 159 -4.34 -10.63 -10.84
C ARG A 159 -5.25 -10.09 -9.74
N MET A 160 -6.57 -10.15 -9.95
CA MET A 160 -7.54 -9.69 -8.94
C MET A 160 -7.49 -10.59 -7.71
N THR A 161 -7.50 -11.91 -7.89
CA THR A 161 -7.39 -12.88 -6.79
C THR A 161 -6.11 -12.67 -5.99
N TRP A 162 -4.97 -12.53 -6.68
CA TRP A 162 -3.69 -12.22 -6.06
C TRP A 162 -3.74 -10.92 -5.24
N ALA A 163 -4.27 -9.85 -5.83
CA ALA A 163 -4.35 -8.55 -5.18
C ALA A 163 -5.22 -8.59 -3.91
N VAL A 164 -6.39 -9.20 -3.99
CA VAL A 164 -7.31 -9.34 -2.84
C VAL A 164 -6.67 -10.19 -1.74
N SER A 165 -6.14 -11.37 -2.09
CA SER A 165 -5.47 -12.25 -1.13
C SER A 165 -4.30 -11.55 -0.44
N TYR A 166 -3.50 -10.82 -1.19
CA TYR A 166 -2.37 -10.06 -0.63
C TYR A 166 -2.84 -8.92 0.29
N GLY A 167 -3.87 -8.16 -0.12
CA GLY A 167 -4.43 -7.10 0.72
C GLY A 167 -4.98 -7.62 2.05
N LEU A 168 -5.57 -8.81 2.05
CA LEU A 168 -6.08 -9.45 3.25
C LEU A 168 -4.96 -9.89 4.22
N LEU A 169 -3.70 -10.03 3.78
CA LEU A 169 -2.59 -10.33 4.68
C LEU A 169 -2.45 -9.29 5.80
N VAL A 170 -2.73 -8.02 5.52
CA VAL A 170 -2.71 -6.94 6.54
C VAL A 170 -3.69 -7.24 7.69
N VAL A 171 -4.83 -7.86 7.36
CA VAL A 171 -5.85 -8.25 8.35
C VAL A 171 -5.47 -9.55 9.05
N VAL A 172 -5.10 -10.57 8.27
CA VAL A 172 -4.78 -11.92 8.76
C VAL A 172 -3.57 -11.94 9.69
N THR A 173 -2.57 -11.12 9.40
CA THR A 173 -1.38 -10.96 10.28
C THR A 173 -1.69 -10.23 11.59
N GLY A 174 -2.89 -9.68 11.74
CA GLY A 174 -3.24 -8.86 12.89
C GLY A 174 -2.57 -7.47 12.89
N ALA A 175 -1.88 -7.10 11.82
CA ALA A 175 -1.16 -5.84 11.76
C ALA A 175 -2.10 -4.63 11.89
N ALA A 176 -3.30 -4.72 11.28
CA ALA A 176 -4.30 -3.66 11.37
C ALA A 176 -4.91 -3.54 12.77
N SER A 177 -5.22 -4.66 13.43
CA SER A 177 -5.83 -4.68 14.76
C SER A 177 -4.84 -4.37 15.89
N GLY A 178 -3.56 -4.73 15.71
CA GLY A 178 -2.49 -4.44 16.67
C GLY A 178 -1.81 -3.09 16.45
N GLY A 179 -2.14 -2.38 15.35
CA GLY A 179 -1.50 -1.08 15.03
C GLY A 179 -0.02 -1.19 14.67
N TYR A 180 0.45 -2.35 14.16
CA TYR A 180 1.86 -2.58 13.81
C TYR A 180 2.23 -1.83 12.52
N LEU A 181 2.52 -0.52 12.63
CA LEU A 181 2.83 0.34 11.48
C LEU A 181 4.01 -0.19 10.65
N GLY A 182 5.04 -0.75 11.27
CA GLY A 182 6.17 -1.33 10.56
C GLY A 182 5.75 -2.45 9.60
N THR A 183 4.94 -3.39 10.08
CA THR A 183 4.40 -4.49 9.27
C THR A 183 3.45 -3.97 8.19
N ILE A 184 2.60 -3.00 8.52
CA ILE A 184 1.67 -2.38 7.57
C ILE A 184 2.43 -1.73 6.41
N ILE A 185 3.39 -0.87 6.72
CA ILE A 185 4.19 -0.17 5.71
C ILE A 185 4.99 -1.16 4.86
N ALA A 186 5.58 -2.18 5.49
CA ALA A 186 6.30 -3.23 4.77
C ALA A 186 5.37 -3.97 3.80
N LEU A 187 4.18 -4.42 4.24
CA LEU A 187 3.22 -5.11 3.38
C LEU A 187 2.74 -4.23 2.21
N VAL A 188 2.49 -2.94 2.43
CA VAL A 188 2.07 -2.02 1.37
C VAL A 188 3.18 -1.76 0.36
N LEU A 189 4.41 -1.56 0.82
CA LEU A 189 5.53 -1.16 -0.04
C LEU A 189 6.28 -2.34 -0.67
N LEU A 190 6.19 -3.56 -0.13
CA LEU A 190 6.91 -4.72 -0.66
C LEU A 190 6.58 -5.04 -2.13
N PRO A 191 5.30 -5.10 -2.57
CA PRO A 191 5.01 -5.34 -3.99
C PRO A 191 5.46 -4.18 -4.88
N LEU A 192 5.42 -2.95 -4.37
CA LEU A 192 5.93 -1.78 -5.09
C LEU A 192 7.44 -1.84 -5.24
N PHE A 193 8.16 -2.19 -4.17
CA PHE A 193 9.59 -2.43 -4.18
C PHE A 193 9.97 -3.51 -5.20
N ALA A 194 9.29 -4.68 -5.16
CA ALA A 194 9.52 -5.77 -6.08
C ALA A 194 9.27 -5.36 -7.55
N ASN A 195 8.21 -4.58 -7.81
CA ASN A 195 7.89 -4.07 -9.13
C ASN A 195 9.02 -3.18 -9.69
N ILE A 196 9.47 -2.21 -8.88
CA ILE A 196 10.48 -1.25 -9.32
C ILE A 196 11.86 -1.91 -9.42
N LEU A 197 12.18 -2.81 -8.48
CA LEU A 197 13.40 -3.59 -8.52
C LEU A 197 13.48 -4.48 -9.77
N LEU A 198 12.38 -5.16 -10.12
CA LEU A 198 12.34 -5.98 -11.34
C LEU A 198 12.54 -5.12 -12.59
N ARG A 199 11.91 -3.95 -12.68
CA ARG A 199 12.16 -3.00 -13.78
C ARG A 199 13.61 -2.54 -13.82
N LEU A 200 14.21 -2.25 -12.66
CA LEU A 200 15.62 -1.84 -12.58
C LEU A 200 16.57 -2.94 -13.07
N VAL A 201 16.24 -4.20 -12.79
CA VAL A 201 17.04 -5.36 -13.23
C VAL A 201 16.90 -5.57 -14.75
N LEU A 202 15.70 -5.40 -15.30
CA LEU A 202 15.43 -5.60 -16.73
C LEU A 202 15.92 -4.41 -17.56
N GLU A 203 15.73 -3.19 -17.09
CA GLU A 203 16.10 -1.94 -17.77
C GLU A 203 16.88 -1.04 -16.79
N PRO A 204 18.22 -1.17 -16.71
CA PRO A 204 19.04 -0.43 -15.76
C PRO A 204 19.05 1.07 -16.06
N THR A 205 18.19 1.83 -15.35
CA THR A 205 18.08 3.28 -15.45
C THR A 205 18.17 3.94 -14.08
N TRP A 206 18.47 5.24 -14.03
CA TRP A 206 18.70 5.96 -12.77
C TRP A 206 17.42 6.21 -11.96
N PRO A 207 16.28 6.61 -12.56
CA PRO A 207 15.07 6.89 -11.77
C PRO A 207 14.60 5.71 -10.93
N PRO A 208 14.48 4.46 -11.45
CA PRO A 208 14.16 3.30 -10.63
C PRO A 208 15.20 3.04 -9.52
N ALA A 209 16.50 3.27 -9.80
CA ALA A 209 17.54 3.06 -8.80
C ALA A 209 17.36 3.98 -7.58
N ILE A 210 17.09 5.26 -7.82
CA ILE A 210 16.80 6.23 -6.75
C ILE A 210 15.55 5.81 -5.98
N THR A 211 14.49 5.42 -6.70
CA THR A 211 13.23 5.02 -6.07
C THR A 211 13.39 3.77 -5.20
N VAL A 212 14.15 2.76 -5.66
CA VAL A 212 14.48 1.58 -4.86
C VAL A 212 15.22 1.98 -3.58
N GLY A 213 16.23 2.86 -3.67
CA GLY A 213 16.95 3.36 -2.51
C GLY A 213 16.04 4.09 -1.50
N LEU A 214 15.14 4.95 -1.99
CA LEU A 214 14.15 5.64 -1.14
C LEU A 214 13.18 4.66 -0.47
N LEU A 215 12.68 3.66 -1.21
CA LEU A 215 11.80 2.63 -0.64
C LEU A 215 12.50 1.82 0.44
N ILE A 216 13.79 1.46 0.25
CA ILE A 216 14.59 0.81 1.28
C ILE A 216 14.65 1.68 2.53
N ALA A 217 14.96 2.97 2.38
CA ALA A 217 15.04 3.90 3.52
C ALA A 217 13.70 3.97 4.27
N VAL A 218 12.58 4.14 3.55
CA VAL A 218 11.25 4.24 4.15
C VAL A 218 10.88 2.95 4.88
N VAL A 219 10.96 1.79 4.21
CA VAL A 219 10.58 0.51 4.83
C VAL A 219 11.46 0.21 6.04
N SER A 220 12.77 0.45 5.94
CA SER A 220 13.71 0.17 7.02
C SER A 220 13.61 1.15 8.20
N ALA A 221 13.10 2.36 7.97
CA ALA A 221 12.81 3.29 9.06
C ALA A 221 11.69 2.76 9.98
N PHE A 222 10.69 2.09 9.40
CA PHE A 222 9.60 1.46 10.16
C PHE A 222 9.92 0.04 10.63
N ALA A 223 10.72 -0.69 9.86
CA ALA A 223 11.09 -2.09 10.12
C ALA A 223 12.61 -2.26 9.89
N PRO A 224 13.45 -2.03 10.91
CA PRO A 224 14.92 -2.04 10.76
C PRO A 224 15.48 -3.34 10.17
N VAL A 225 14.83 -4.46 10.43
CA VAL A 225 15.17 -5.78 9.87
C VAL A 225 15.06 -5.80 8.32
N ALA A 226 14.26 -4.92 7.74
CA ALA A 226 14.12 -4.84 6.29
C ALA A 226 15.42 -4.36 5.59
N TRP A 227 16.27 -3.56 6.28
CA TRP A 227 17.51 -3.08 5.69
C TRP A 227 18.48 -4.22 5.32
N PRO A 228 18.89 -5.13 6.21
CA PRO A 228 19.78 -6.22 5.84
C PRO A 228 19.17 -7.15 4.80
N LEU A 229 17.88 -7.42 4.86
CA LEU A 229 17.18 -8.22 3.84
C LEU A 229 17.22 -7.56 2.47
N ALA A 230 17.00 -6.24 2.41
CA ALA A 230 17.12 -5.48 1.17
C ALA A 230 18.55 -5.49 0.63
N MET A 231 19.57 -5.34 1.48
CA MET A 231 20.98 -5.41 1.06
C MET A 231 21.34 -6.77 0.46
N VAL A 232 20.90 -7.87 1.09
CA VAL A 232 21.08 -9.22 0.55
C VAL A 232 20.35 -9.36 -0.79
N THR A 233 19.12 -8.88 -0.89
CA THR A 233 18.34 -8.91 -2.15
C THR A 233 19.05 -8.15 -3.27
N LEU A 234 19.52 -6.92 -3.00
CA LEU A 234 20.25 -6.13 -3.99
C LEU A 234 21.56 -6.80 -4.41
N ALA A 235 22.30 -7.40 -3.46
CA ALA A 235 23.54 -8.12 -3.76
C ALA A 235 23.28 -9.34 -4.66
N LEU A 236 22.23 -10.13 -4.37
CA LEU A 236 21.82 -11.25 -5.20
C LEU A 236 21.40 -10.79 -6.60
N CYS A 237 20.61 -9.71 -6.70
CA CYS A 237 20.23 -9.13 -7.99
C CYS A 237 21.46 -8.62 -8.76
N ALA A 238 22.41 -7.98 -8.11
CA ALA A 238 23.64 -7.50 -8.75
C ALA A 238 24.54 -8.65 -9.23
N TYR A 239 24.55 -9.76 -8.51
CA TYR A 239 25.28 -10.96 -8.91
C TYR A 239 24.69 -11.60 -10.18
N VAL A 240 23.36 -11.70 -10.23
CA VAL A 240 22.62 -12.30 -11.36
C VAL A 240 22.57 -11.34 -12.56
N ALA A 241 22.21 -10.08 -12.32
CA ALA A 241 22.04 -9.04 -13.34
C ALA A 241 23.21 -8.05 -13.32
N ARG A 242 24.39 -8.49 -13.74
CA ARG A 242 25.62 -7.68 -13.77
C ARG A 242 25.48 -6.31 -14.45
N PRO A 243 24.71 -6.16 -15.55
CA PRO A 243 24.51 -4.84 -16.18
C PRO A 243 23.85 -3.80 -15.25
N ALA A 244 23.00 -4.26 -14.32
CA ALA A 244 22.31 -3.40 -13.35
C ALA A 244 23.12 -3.17 -12.06
N ALA A 245 24.27 -3.80 -11.89
CA ALA A 245 25.03 -3.81 -10.63
C ALA A 245 25.36 -2.39 -10.12
N ARG A 246 25.71 -1.47 -11.02
CA ARG A 246 26.03 -0.09 -10.66
C ARG A 246 24.81 0.64 -10.09
N GLN A 247 23.66 0.52 -10.73
CA GLN A 247 22.41 1.14 -10.29
C GLN A 247 21.92 0.54 -8.99
N LEU A 248 22.03 -0.78 -8.82
CA LEU A 248 21.72 -1.49 -7.57
C LEU A 248 22.64 -1.06 -6.43
N ALA A 249 23.93 -0.87 -6.69
CA ALA A 249 24.86 -0.33 -5.70
C ALA A 249 24.50 1.10 -5.28
N VAL A 250 24.10 1.96 -6.22
CA VAL A 250 23.61 3.31 -5.90
C VAL A 250 22.33 3.26 -5.07
N SER A 251 21.40 2.35 -5.38
CA SER A 251 20.21 2.14 -4.55
C SER A 251 20.57 1.76 -3.10
N ALA A 252 21.53 0.86 -2.93
CA ALA A 252 22.03 0.47 -1.61
C ALA A 252 22.65 1.65 -0.86
N VAL A 253 23.48 2.45 -1.55
CA VAL A 253 24.10 3.64 -0.96
C VAL A 253 23.07 4.66 -0.55
N ILE A 254 22.07 4.97 -1.40
CA ILE A 254 21.00 5.93 -1.07
C ILE A 254 20.22 5.45 0.15
N GLY A 255 19.75 4.18 0.15
CA GLY A 255 18.99 3.62 1.26
C GLY A 255 19.77 3.64 2.57
N THR A 256 21.06 3.29 2.53
CA THR A 256 21.94 3.30 3.71
C THR A 256 22.28 4.71 4.18
N ALA A 257 22.56 5.64 3.26
CA ALA A 257 22.90 7.02 3.60
C ALA A 257 21.75 7.75 4.27
N LEU A 258 20.52 7.55 3.81
CA LEU A 258 19.33 8.16 4.43
C LEU A 258 19.04 7.61 5.83
N LEU A 259 19.40 6.36 6.10
CA LEU A 259 19.31 5.74 7.42
C LEU A 259 20.57 5.97 8.28
N GLY A 260 21.62 6.54 7.69
CA GLY A 260 22.94 6.68 8.30
C GLY A 260 22.95 7.10 9.76
N PRO A 261 22.28 8.21 10.14
CA PRO A 261 22.27 8.67 11.53
C PRO A 261 21.80 7.60 12.53
N TRP A 262 20.71 6.88 12.21
CA TRP A 262 20.15 5.83 13.07
C TRP A 262 20.90 4.51 13.02
N LEU A 263 21.41 4.15 11.83
CA LEU A 263 22.25 2.96 11.68
C LEU A 263 23.54 3.12 12.47
N PHE A 264 24.16 4.29 12.40
CA PHE A 264 25.42 4.57 13.06
C PHE A 264 25.26 4.49 14.58
N ASP A 265 24.23 5.10 15.13
CA ASP A 265 23.93 5.05 16.57
C ASP A 265 23.69 3.61 17.06
N ARG A 266 22.91 2.81 16.33
CA ARG A 266 22.62 1.41 16.67
C ARG A 266 23.83 0.50 16.58
N VAL A 267 24.68 0.70 15.57
CA VAL A 267 25.92 -0.08 15.42
C VAL A 267 26.92 0.27 16.51
N LEU A 268 27.08 1.57 16.85
CA LEU A 268 27.98 2.01 17.91
C LEU A 268 27.50 1.65 19.30
N SER A 269 26.21 1.75 19.57
CA SER A 269 25.64 1.45 20.87
C SER A 269 25.57 -0.04 21.18
N ARG A 270 25.96 -0.91 20.24
CA ARG A 270 25.85 -2.39 20.32
C ARG A 270 24.46 -2.88 20.71
N ARG A 271 23.44 -2.03 20.58
CA ARG A 271 22.03 -2.41 20.79
C ARG A 271 21.59 -3.28 19.62
N ILE A 272 21.38 -4.55 19.95
CA ILE A 272 21.17 -5.60 18.97
C ILE A 272 19.78 -5.45 18.36
N TRP A 273 19.69 -5.74 17.07
CA TRP A 273 18.57 -5.51 16.15
C TRP A 273 17.23 -6.15 16.58
N TRP A 274 17.22 -7.07 17.52
CA TRP A 274 16.01 -7.73 17.99
C TRP A 274 15.21 -6.91 19.03
N GLU A 275 15.80 -5.91 19.70
CA GLU A 275 15.06 -5.08 20.64
C GLU A 275 14.04 -4.16 19.96
N ALA A 276 14.17 -3.96 18.64
CA ALA A 276 13.28 -3.10 17.86
C ALA A 276 11.94 -3.77 17.48
N GLY A 277 11.75 -5.05 17.81
CA GLY A 277 10.56 -5.81 17.44
C GLY A 277 9.94 -6.60 18.59
N ASN A 278 10.45 -6.44 19.80
CA ASN A 278 9.89 -7.13 20.96
C ASN A 278 9.04 -6.13 21.74
N PRO A 279 7.68 -6.34 21.82
CA PRO A 279 6.81 -5.55 22.66
C PRO A 279 7.12 -5.78 24.13
#